data_2a43b1a218c1b9f2ee12ada6b856f901
#
_entry.id   2a43b1a218c1b9f2ee12ada6b856f901
#
_cell.length_a   1.000
_cell.length_b   1.000
_cell.length_c   1.000
_cell.angle_alpha   90.00
_cell.angle_beta   90.00
_cell.angle_gamma   90.00
#
_symmetry.space_group_name_H-M   'P 1'
#
loop_
_entity.id
_entity.type
_entity.pdbx_description
1 polymer ?
#
loop_
_entity_poly.entity_id
_entity_poly.type
_entity_poly.pdbx_seq_one_letter_code
_entity_poly.pdbx_strand_id
1 'polypeptide(L)'
;MLQYLIFQRKNVEQTLSIIKPDAVKQGFESQINERFEKSELRIVKQKKLHLTKEEAENFYAVHKERPFFNALVAYMTSGEVIVQVLEGENAVMRNREIMGATDPKAAAPGTIRKDFGQSIEANAVHGSDSLENATNEIKFFFGD
;
A
#
# COMPACT_ATOMS: atom_id res chain seq x y z
N MET A 1 -0.26 34.39 0.12
CA MET A 1 -0.36 33.28 -0.87
C MET A 1 0.82 32.35 -0.85
N LEU A 2 2.02 32.87 -1.07
CA LEU A 2 3.21 32.04 -1.09
C LEU A 2 3.48 31.37 0.26
N GLN A 3 3.37 32.09 1.36
CA GLN A 3 3.55 31.54 2.70
C GLN A 3 2.51 30.45 3.00
N TYR A 4 1.28 30.66 2.54
CA TYR A 4 0.22 29.68 2.73
C TYR A 4 0.53 28.38 1.98
N LEU A 5 1.00 28.50 0.75
CA LEU A 5 1.37 27.31 -0.04
C LEU A 5 2.54 26.56 0.58
N ILE A 6 3.56 27.29 1.06
CA ILE A 6 4.71 26.69 1.72
C ILE A 6 4.27 26.00 3.01
N PHE A 7 3.41 26.64 3.78
CA PHE A 7 2.91 26.07 5.02
C PHE A 7 2.14 24.76 4.77
N GLN A 8 1.28 24.75 3.76
CA GLN A 8 0.53 23.53 3.43
C GLN A 8 1.43 22.40 2.96
N ARG A 9 2.52 22.71 2.27
CA ARG A 9 3.45 21.71 1.79
C ARG A 9 4.28 21.07 2.89
N LYS A 10 4.31 21.64 4.10
CA LYS A 10 5.08 21.09 5.22
C LYS A 10 4.67 19.66 5.57
N ASN A 11 3.38 19.32 5.34
CA ASN A 11 2.85 18.01 5.72
C ASN A 11 2.68 17.09 4.53
N VAL A 12 3.19 17.46 3.36
CA VAL A 12 3.13 16.60 2.18
C VAL A 12 4.11 15.45 2.37
N GLU A 13 3.57 14.24 2.28
CA GLU A 13 4.32 13.01 2.47
C GLU A 13 4.10 12.09 1.29
N GLN A 14 4.98 11.12 1.17
CA GLN A 14 4.80 10.01 0.24
C GLN A 14 4.73 8.71 1.03
N THR A 15 3.93 7.78 0.56
CA THR A 15 3.84 6.46 1.15
C THR A 15 3.79 5.42 0.06
N LEU A 16 4.20 4.19 0.38
CA LEU A 16 4.12 3.10 -0.59
C LEU A 16 2.81 2.36 -0.40
N SER A 17 2.16 2.07 -1.53
CA SER A 17 0.98 1.22 -1.58
C SER A 17 1.26 0.06 -2.52
N ILE A 18 0.79 -1.12 -2.15
CA ILE A 18 0.80 -2.27 -3.05
C ILE A 18 -0.63 -2.78 -3.14
N ILE A 19 -1.16 -2.86 -4.37
CA ILE A 19 -2.40 -3.58 -4.59
C ILE A 19 -2.00 -5.03 -4.74
N LYS A 20 -2.48 -5.89 -3.84
CA LYS A 20 -2.05 -7.28 -3.71
C LYS A 20 -2.65 -8.17 -4.78
N PRO A 21 -2.10 -9.38 -4.96
CA PRO A 21 -2.55 -10.27 -6.04
C PRO A 21 -4.04 -10.58 -6.02
N ASP A 22 -4.67 -10.70 -4.85
CA ASP A 22 -6.10 -10.98 -4.76
C ASP A 22 -6.94 -9.88 -5.42
N ALA A 23 -6.60 -8.62 -5.16
CA ALA A 23 -7.34 -7.49 -5.71
C ALA A 23 -7.02 -7.26 -7.19
N VAL A 24 -5.75 -7.44 -7.59
CA VAL A 24 -5.38 -7.33 -9.02
C VAL A 24 -6.08 -8.39 -9.83
N LYS A 25 -6.10 -9.62 -9.34
CA LYS A 25 -6.74 -10.73 -10.04
C LYS A 25 -8.22 -10.49 -10.26
N GLN A 26 -8.89 -9.84 -9.32
CA GLN A 26 -10.31 -9.54 -9.44
C GLN A 26 -10.60 -8.26 -10.21
N GLY A 27 -9.58 -7.52 -10.61
CA GLY A 27 -9.74 -6.30 -11.39
C GLY A 27 -10.20 -5.11 -10.57
N PHE A 28 -9.88 -5.07 -9.29
CA PHE A 28 -10.31 -3.99 -8.39
C PHE A 28 -9.41 -2.76 -8.40
N GLU A 29 -8.35 -2.75 -9.20
CA GLU A 29 -7.36 -1.67 -9.14
C GLU A 29 -7.94 -0.28 -9.40
N SER A 30 -8.86 -0.15 -10.36
CA SER A 30 -9.47 1.15 -10.65
C SER A 30 -10.31 1.66 -9.48
N GLN A 31 -11.07 0.78 -8.86
CA GLN A 31 -11.93 1.13 -7.74
C GLN A 31 -11.10 1.48 -6.51
N ILE A 32 -10.02 0.76 -6.27
CA ILE A 32 -9.12 1.04 -5.17
C ILE A 32 -8.43 2.39 -5.38
N ASN A 33 -7.92 2.65 -6.60
CA ASN A 33 -7.25 3.91 -6.91
C ASN A 33 -8.22 5.09 -6.80
N GLU A 34 -9.47 4.90 -7.13
CA GLU A 34 -10.49 5.94 -6.94
C GLU A 34 -10.63 6.34 -5.47
N ARG A 35 -10.50 5.37 -4.54
CA ARG A 35 -10.53 5.66 -3.10
C ARG A 35 -9.38 6.56 -2.69
N PHE A 36 -8.18 6.32 -3.23
CA PHE A 36 -7.03 7.16 -2.96
C PHE A 36 -7.28 8.59 -3.46
N GLU A 37 -7.72 8.72 -4.70
CA GLU A 37 -7.95 10.02 -5.32
C GLU A 37 -9.03 10.82 -4.59
N LYS A 38 -10.11 10.18 -4.19
CA LYS A 38 -11.17 10.83 -3.42
C LYS A 38 -10.70 11.34 -2.07
N SER A 39 -9.64 10.74 -1.54
CA SER A 39 -9.04 11.14 -0.27
C SER A 39 -7.86 12.08 -0.45
N GLU A 40 -7.69 12.61 -1.64
CA GLU A 40 -6.64 13.57 -1.97
C GLU A 40 -5.23 12.98 -1.87
N LEU A 41 -5.11 11.68 -2.16
CA LEU A 41 -3.82 11.01 -2.31
C LEU A 41 -3.57 10.82 -3.80
N ARG A 42 -2.52 11.49 -4.31
CA ARG A 42 -2.17 11.41 -5.73
C ARG A 42 -1.24 10.23 -5.97
N ILE A 43 -1.50 9.50 -7.04
CA ILE A 43 -0.62 8.42 -7.48
C ILE A 43 0.46 9.05 -8.34
N VAL A 44 1.67 9.20 -7.79
CA VAL A 44 2.76 9.89 -8.49
C VAL A 44 3.72 8.93 -9.18
N LYS A 45 3.76 7.67 -8.77
CA LYS A 45 4.52 6.60 -9.43
C LYS A 45 3.72 5.32 -9.35
N GLN A 46 3.84 4.49 -10.38
CA GLN A 46 3.10 3.23 -10.43
C GLN A 46 3.82 2.25 -11.34
N LYS A 47 3.88 0.99 -10.93
CA LYS A 47 4.29 -0.08 -11.83
C LYS A 47 3.61 -1.38 -11.45
N LYS A 48 3.28 -2.16 -12.47
CA LYS A 48 2.69 -3.48 -12.32
C LYS A 48 3.78 -4.50 -12.54
N LEU A 49 3.93 -5.44 -11.63
CA LEU A 49 4.99 -6.45 -11.72
C LEU A 49 4.58 -7.73 -11.00
N HIS A 50 5.29 -8.79 -11.33
CA HIS A 50 5.17 -10.06 -10.63
C HIS A 50 6.42 -10.20 -9.77
N LEU A 51 6.28 -10.14 -8.46
CA LEU A 51 7.42 -10.22 -7.56
C LEU A 51 8.09 -11.59 -7.67
N THR A 52 9.43 -11.59 -7.68
CA THR A 52 10.17 -12.83 -7.53
C THR A 52 10.17 -13.23 -6.06
N LYS A 53 10.48 -14.50 -5.79
CA LYS A 53 10.59 -14.99 -4.41
C LYS A 53 11.61 -14.16 -3.63
N GLU A 54 12.77 -13.89 -4.27
CA GLU A 54 13.83 -13.10 -3.64
C GLU A 54 13.36 -11.68 -3.31
N GLU A 55 12.68 -11.04 -4.24
CA GLU A 55 12.15 -9.69 -3.99
C GLU A 55 11.17 -9.67 -2.82
N ALA A 56 10.25 -10.63 -2.78
CA ALA A 56 9.29 -10.71 -1.69
C ALA A 56 9.96 -11.01 -0.36
N GLU A 57 10.93 -11.92 -0.35
CA GLU A 57 11.67 -12.22 0.88
C GLU A 57 12.43 -11.01 1.40
N ASN A 58 13.02 -10.24 0.51
CA ASN A 58 13.76 -9.04 0.89
C ASN A 58 12.84 -7.93 1.37
N PHE A 59 11.72 -7.74 0.70
CA PHE A 59 10.76 -6.71 1.10
C PHE A 59 10.18 -6.98 2.48
N TYR A 60 9.87 -8.23 2.78
CA TYR A 60 9.30 -8.64 4.06
C TYR A 60 10.33 -9.18 5.04
N ALA A 61 11.62 -8.86 4.85
CA ALA A 61 12.72 -9.42 5.66
C ALA A 61 12.54 -9.17 7.17
N VAL A 62 11.88 -8.08 7.56
CA VAL A 62 11.59 -7.76 8.96
C VAL A 62 10.72 -8.84 9.60
N HIS A 63 9.96 -9.60 8.81
CA HIS A 63 9.10 -10.68 9.28
C HIS A 63 9.71 -12.07 9.14
N LYS A 64 10.99 -12.14 8.76
CA LYS A 64 11.66 -13.42 8.44
C LYS A 64 11.50 -14.50 9.49
N GLU A 65 11.49 -14.13 10.77
CA GLU A 65 11.37 -15.09 11.87
C GLU A 65 9.91 -15.38 12.26
N ARG A 66 8.95 -14.76 11.58
CA ARG A 66 7.53 -14.97 11.91
C ARG A 66 7.00 -16.24 11.25
N PRO A 67 6.08 -16.96 11.93
CA PRO A 67 5.51 -18.19 11.36
C PRO A 67 4.82 -17.99 10.02
N PHE A 68 4.25 -16.79 9.78
CA PHE A 68 3.53 -16.50 8.54
C PHE A 68 4.43 -16.09 7.37
N PHE A 69 5.75 -15.96 7.58
CA PHE A 69 6.64 -15.40 6.56
C PHE A 69 6.57 -16.16 5.23
N ASN A 70 6.71 -17.50 5.28
CA ASN A 70 6.72 -18.29 4.05
C ASN A 70 5.38 -18.21 3.31
N ALA A 71 4.27 -18.21 4.04
CA ALA A 71 2.96 -18.09 3.45
C ALA A 71 2.76 -16.71 2.82
N LEU A 72 3.26 -15.66 3.48
CA LEU A 72 3.20 -14.30 2.95
C LEU A 72 3.99 -14.17 1.65
N VAL A 73 5.21 -14.70 1.61
CA VAL A 73 6.05 -14.68 0.42
C VAL A 73 5.37 -15.45 -0.72
N ALA A 74 4.86 -16.64 -0.43
CA ALA A 74 4.15 -17.44 -1.44
C ALA A 74 2.94 -16.69 -1.99
N TYR A 75 2.18 -16.05 -1.12
CA TYR A 75 1.01 -15.31 -1.53
C TYR A 75 1.38 -14.09 -2.41
N MET A 76 2.35 -13.30 -1.97
CA MET A 76 2.74 -12.09 -2.69
C MET A 76 3.41 -12.38 -4.05
N THR A 77 3.90 -13.58 -4.26
CA THR A 77 4.48 -14.02 -5.54
C THR A 77 3.51 -14.83 -6.38
N SER A 78 2.26 -15.00 -5.94
CA SER A 78 1.28 -15.83 -6.62
C SER A 78 0.65 -15.17 -7.85
N GLY A 79 0.84 -13.88 -8.04
CA GLY A 79 0.29 -13.16 -9.17
C GLY A 79 0.86 -11.75 -9.23
N GLU A 80 0.37 -10.97 -10.18
CA GLU A 80 0.83 -9.60 -10.34
C GLU A 80 0.36 -8.72 -9.19
N VAL A 81 1.18 -7.73 -8.86
CA VAL A 81 0.88 -6.67 -7.90
C VAL A 81 1.05 -5.32 -8.56
N ILE A 82 0.42 -4.30 -8.01
CA ILE A 82 0.63 -2.93 -8.48
C ILE A 82 1.26 -2.15 -7.35
N VAL A 83 2.49 -1.69 -7.57
CA VAL A 83 3.26 -0.93 -6.59
C VAL A 83 3.13 0.54 -6.94
N GLN A 84 2.77 1.37 -5.97
CA GLN A 84 2.49 2.77 -6.22
C GLN A 84 3.06 3.66 -5.13
N VAL A 85 3.42 4.89 -5.51
CA VAL A 85 3.74 5.93 -4.55
C VAL A 85 2.55 6.87 -4.49
N LEU A 86 1.99 7.03 -3.30
CA LEU A 86 0.89 7.96 -3.03
C LEU A 86 1.46 9.20 -2.35
N GLU A 87 1.01 10.35 -2.79
CA GLU A 87 1.48 11.63 -2.25
C GLU A 87 0.31 12.49 -1.80
N GLY A 88 0.45 13.08 -0.65
CA GLY A 88 -0.56 13.99 -0.13
C GLY A 88 -0.23 14.40 1.30
N GLU A 89 -1.10 15.23 1.85
CA GLU A 89 -0.95 15.67 3.23
C GLU A 89 -1.17 14.49 4.17
N ASN A 90 -0.21 14.26 5.07
CA ASN A 90 -0.23 13.14 6.02
C ASN A 90 -0.50 11.80 5.33
N ALA A 91 0.17 11.56 4.21
CA ALA A 91 -0.14 10.43 3.34
C ALA A 91 -0.07 9.07 4.05
N VAL A 92 0.91 8.87 4.92
CA VAL A 92 1.05 7.58 5.62
C VAL A 92 -0.19 7.29 6.46
N MET A 93 -0.57 8.21 7.32
CA MET A 93 -1.74 8.01 8.19
C MET A 93 -3.04 7.98 7.39
N ARG A 94 -3.18 8.89 6.44
CA ARG A 94 -4.39 8.95 5.62
C ARG A 94 -4.60 7.66 4.86
N ASN A 95 -3.53 7.11 4.28
CA ASN A 95 -3.62 5.84 3.58
C ASN A 95 -4.06 4.71 4.51
N ARG A 96 -3.50 4.65 5.72
CA ARG A 96 -3.87 3.61 6.68
C ARG A 96 -5.34 3.69 7.07
N GLU A 97 -5.87 4.90 7.21
CA GLU A 97 -7.30 5.09 7.50
C GLU A 97 -8.17 4.60 6.34
N ILE A 98 -7.77 4.90 5.12
CA ILE A 98 -8.51 4.48 3.92
C ILE A 98 -8.46 2.97 3.75
N MET A 99 -7.30 2.36 4.05
CA MET A 99 -7.16 0.90 3.96
C MET A 99 -8.04 0.15 4.94
N GLY A 100 -8.14 0.68 6.15
CA GLY A 100 -8.90 0.02 7.21
C GLY A 100 -8.09 -1.02 7.97
N ALA A 101 -8.74 -1.68 8.92
CA ALA A 101 -8.11 -2.70 9.77
C ALA A 101 -7.56 -3.86 8.93
N THR A 102 -6.49 -4.47 9.44
CA THR A 102 -5.82 -5.60 8.76
C THR A 102 -6.78 -6.73 8.43
N ASP A 103 -7.67 -7.07 9.37
CA ASP A 103 -8.71 -8.07 9.13
C ASP A 103 -9.90 -7.37 8.45
N PRO A 104 -10.25 -7.78 7.21
CA PRO A 104 -11.40 -7.17 6.52
C PRO A 104 -12.71 -7.27 7.30
N LYS A 105 -12.87 -8.30 8.10
CA LYS A 105 -14.09 -8.47 8.91
C LYS A 105 -14.19 -7.41 10.00
N ALA A 106 -13.06 -6.95 10.52
CA ALA A 106 -12.99 -5.93 11.55
C ALA A 106 -12.90 -4.51 10.98
N ALA A 107 -12.71 -4.39 9.68
CA ALA A 107 -12.55 -3.08 9.04
C ALA A 107 -13.89 -2.36 8.95
N ALA A 108 -13.85 -1.04 9.05
CA ALA A 108 -15.04 -0.20 8.97
C ALA A 108 -15.61 -0.17 7.55
N PRO A 109 -16.93 -0.02 7.41
CA PRO A 109 -17.53 0.14 6.08
C PRO A 109 -16.91 1.31 5.33
N GLY A 110 -16.72 1.14 4.03
CA GLY A 110 -16.13 2.18 3.18
C GLY A 110 -14.62 2.11 3.09
N THR A 111 -13.96 1.32 3.92
CA THR A 111 -12.52 1.10 3.79
C THR A 111 -12.23 0.12 2.67
N ILE A 112 -11.02 0.20 2.13
CA ILE A 112 -10.61 -0.68 1.03
C ILE A 112 -10.68 -2.15 1.46
N ARG A 113 -10.16 -2.46 2.63
CA ARG A 113 -10.15 -3.85 3.10
C ARG A 113 -11.54 -4.39 3.38
N LYS A 114 -12.44 -3.57 3.91
CA LYS A 114 -13.82 -4.01 4.12
C LYS A 114 -14.50 -4.35 2.80
N ASP A 115 -14.31 -3.49 1.81
CA ASP A 115 -15.04 -3.61 0.54
C ASP A 115 -14.39 -4.59 -0.43
N PHE A 116 -13.06 -4.74 -0.40
CA PHE A 116 -12.33 -5.52 -1.40
C PHE A 116 -11.47 -6.63 -0.82
N GLY A 117 -11.24 -6.67 0.49
CA GLY A 117 -10.42 -7.72 1.10
C GLY A 117 -11.21 -9.01 1.32
N GLN A 118 -10.51 -10.14 1.25
CA GLN A 118 -11.11 -11.46 1.42
C GLN A 118 -10.81 -12.05 2.79
N SER A 119 -9.57 -11.90 3.26
CA SER A 119 -9.09 -12.47 4.50
C SER A 119 -7.95 -11.63 5.04
N ILE A 120 -7.40 -12.00 6.19
CA ILE A 120 -6.26 -11.29 6.77
C ILE A 120 -5.06 -11.34 5.82
N GLU A 121 -4.82 -12.49 5.17
CA GLU A 121 -3.72 -12.67 4.23
C GLU A 121 -4.01 -11.99 2.89
N ALA A 122 -5.23 -12.16 2.38
CA ALA A 122 -5.67 -11.61 1.10
C ALA A 122 -6.52 -10.37 1.35
N ASN A 123 -5.90 -9.32 1.90
CA ASN A 123 -6.62 -8.13 2.34
C ASN A 123 -6.48 -6.92 1.41
N ALA A 124 -6.30 -7.18 0.15
CA ALA A 124 -6.35 -6.23 -0.96
C ALA A 124 -5.15 -5.30 -1.10
N VAL A 125 -4.68 -4.68 -0.03
CA VAL A 125 -3.65 -3.64 -0.13
C VAL A 125 -2.64 -3.72 1.00
N HIS A 126 -1.43 -3.23 0.69
CA HIS A 126 -0.39 -2.93 1.66
C HIS A 126 -0.16 -1.43 1.67
N GLY A 127 0.13 -0.87 2.82
CA GLY A 127 0.56 0.53 2.95
C GLY A 127 1.65 0.62 3.99
N SER A 128 2.60 1.53 3.78
CA SER A 128 3.67 1.76 4.76
C SER A 128 3.07 2.16 6.10
N ASP A 129 3.68 1.70 7.19
CA ASP A 129 3.18 1.93 8.54
C ASP A 129 3.82 3.14 9.25
N SER A 130 4.87 3.71 8.64
CA SER A 130 5.54 4.89 9.18
C SER A 130 6.22 5.64 8.04
N LEU A 131 6.59 6.88 8.31
CA LEU A 131 7.29 7.68 7.31
C LEU A 131 8.67 7.08 7.00
N GLU A 132 9.36 6.57 8.00
CA GLU A 132 10.64 5.90 7.81
C GLU A 132 10.50 4.67 6.91
N ASN A 133 9.54 3.82 7.20
CA ASN A 133 9.31 2.64 6.39
C ASN A 133 8.83 3.00 4.98
N ALA A 134 8.04 4.07 4.86
CA ALA A 134 7.61 4.55 3.54
C ALA A 134 8.83 4.91 2.68
N THR A 135 9.77 5.65 3.25
CA THR A 135 10.98 6.04 2.53
C THR A 135 11.75 4.81 2.05
N ASN A 136 11.96 3.85 2.94
CA ASN A 136 12.70 2.63 2.61
C ASN A 136 11.97 1.76 1.58
N GLU A 137 10.65 1.64 1.71
CA GLU A 137 9.84 0.82 0.81
C GLU A 137 9.77 1.43 -0.60
N ILE A 138 9.64 2.75 -0.68
CA ILE A 138 9.65 3.46 -1.96
C ILE A 138 10.99 3.26 -2.66
N LYS A 139 12.08 3.40 -1.89
CA LYS A 139 13.43 3.20 -2.42
C LYS A 139 13.62 1.79 -2.94
N PHE A 140 13.08 0.81 -2.24
CA PHE A 140 13.17 -0.60 -2.63
C PHE A 140 12.61 -0.84 -4.03
N PHE A 141 11.46 -0.26 -4.35
CA PHE A 141 10.80 -0.51 -5.62
C PHE A 141 11.15 0.49 -6.72
N PHE A 142 11.44 1.73 -6.37
CA PHE A 142 11.61 2.79 -7.36
C PHE A 142 13.01 3.41 -7.34
N GLY A 143 13.84 3.04 -6.39
CA GLY A 143 15.16 3.63 -6.25
C GLY A 143 15.07 5.04 -5.65
N ASP A 144 16.04 5.84 -5.95
CA ASP A 144 16.11 7.20 -5.38
C ASP A 144 15.12 8.18 -6.03
#